data_cc787a1bdb05d8c35db3e0924a8ff4e4
#
_entry.id   cc787a1bdb05d8c35db3e0924a8ff4e4
#
_cell.length_a   1.000
_cell.length_b   1.000
_cell.length_c   1.000
_cell.angle_alpha   90.00
_cell.angle_beta   90.00
_cell.angle_gamma   90.00
#
_symmetry.space_group_name_H-M   'P 1'
#
loop_
_entity.id
_entity.type
_entity.pdbx_description
1 polymer ?
#
loop_
_entity_poly.entity_id
_entity_poly.type
_entity_poly.pdbx_seq_one_letter_code
_entity_poly.pdbx_strand_id
1 'polypeptide(L)'
;MRIGCCSDTHDNLKLAQQAIETFTSANVDMIVHCGDIVSPFTASLFDTGIPLHAVRGNNDGEWALASTNEGFENGSGTYHGESAHLSLENHANESSDSTVDIAVYHRTSERLVDALLECGQYDYVLRGHAHEQTVELSDGSVHVNPGGLPISGADDTYHVAIVDTNHAVSTDAVTVHEISANDN
;
A
#
# COMPACT_ATOMS: atom_id res chain seq x y z
N MET A 1 -5.03 -6.17 -13.05
CA MET A 1 -5.37 -6.15 -11.61
C MET A 1 -5.22 -4.73 -11.09
N ARG A 2 -6.09 -4.30 -10.17
CA ARG A 2 -6.00 -3.00 -9.50
C ARG A 2 -5.61 -3.20 -8.04
N ILE A 3 -4.59 -2.49 -7.59
CA ILE A 3 -4.04 -2.59 -6.24
C ILE A 3 -4.27 -1.26 -5.53
N GLY A 4 -5.03 -1.27 -4.44
CA GLY A 4 -5.14 -0.13 -3.54
C GLY A 4 -3.90 -0.07 -2.65
N CYS A 5 -3.21 1.06 -2.61
CA CYS A 5 -2.01 1.26 -1.81
C CYS A 5 -2.24 2.38 -0.80
N CYS A 6 -2.06 2.09 0.48
CA CYS A 6 -2.09 3.05 1.58
C CYS A 6 -0.95 2.80 2.58
N SER A 7 -0.70 3.78 3.43
CA SER A 7 0.34 3.72 4.45
C SER A 7 0.05 4.70 5.59
N ASP A 8 0.69 4.49 6.72
CA ASP A 8 0.77 5.47 7.81
C ASP A 8 -0.61 5.95 8.30
N THR A 9 -1.53 5.00 8.52
CA THR A 9 -2.89 5.31 9.02
C THR A 9 -2.92 5.78 10.47
N HIS A 10 -1.90 5.43 11.27
CA HIS A 10 -1.68 5.92 12.64
C HIS A 10 -2.95 5.97 13.51
N ASP A 11 -3.75 4.90 13.47
CA ASP A 11 -5.02 4.79 14.21
C ASP A 11 -6.06 5.87 13.89
N ASN A 12 -5.95 6.55 12.77
CA ASN A 12 -7.02 7.41 12.29
C ASN A 12 -8.10 6.58 11.60
N LEU A 13 -9.03 6.06 12.40
CA LEU A 13 -10.09 5.17 11.94
C LEU A 13 -10.96 5.80 10.84
N LYS A 14 -11.18 7.11 10.90
CA LYS A 14 -11.98 7.83 9.91
C LYS A 14 -11.30 7.84 8.54
N LEU A 15 -10.02 8.19 8.50
CA LEU A 15 -9.26 8.20 7.25
C LEU A 15 -9.03 6.78 6.71
N ALA A 16 -8.77 5.80 7.58
CA ALA A 16 -8.68 4.40 7.18
C ALA A 16 -10.00 3.92 6.52
N GLN A 17 -11.15 4.30 7.09
CA GLN A 17 -12.46 3.98 6.52
C GLN A 17 -12.66 4.63 5.14
N GLN A 18 -12.29 5.90 4.98
CA GLN A 18 -12.38 6.61 3.70
C GLN A 18 -11.44 6.00 2.63
N ALA A 19 -10.24 5.57 3.04
CA ALA A 19 -9.33 4.83 2.16
C ALA A 19 -10.00 3.56 1.62
N ILE A 20 -10.61 2.77 2.51
CA ILE A 20 -11.34 1.55 2.16
C ILE A 20 -12.52 1.85 1.23
N GLU A 21 -13.29 2.90 1.50
CA GLU A 21 -14.39 3.34 0.63
C GLU A 21 -13.90 3.73 -0.76
N THR A 22 -12.77 4.42 -0.86
CA THR A 22 -12.11 4.76 -2.13
C THR A 22 -11.72 3.50 -2.89
N PHE A 23 -11.08 2.54 -2.23
CA PHE A 23 -10.67 1.27 -2.83
C PHE A 23 -11.86 0.44 -3.29
N THR A 24 -12.90 0.35 -2.47
CA THR A 24 -14.14 -0.34 -2.81
C THR A 24 -14.81 0.28 -4.03
N SER A 25 -14.91 1.60 -4.07
CA SER A 25 -15.50 2.35 -5.19
C SER A 25 -14.72 2.18 -6.50
N ALA A 26 -13.41 2.05 -6.40
CA ALA A 26 -12.51 1.81 -7.52
C ALA A 26 -12.47 0.34 -7.95
N ASN A 27 -13.13 -0.57 -7.22
CA ASN A 27 -13.10 -2.01 -7.43
C ASN A 27 -11.67 -2.54 -7.49
N VAL A 28 -10.87 -2.27 -6.45
CA VAL A 28 -9.54 -2.85 -6.34
C VAL A 28 -9.62 -4.35 -6.04
N ASP A 29 -8.68 -5.12 -6.57
CA ASP A 29 -8.63 -6.57 -6.40
C ASP A 29 -7.90 -6.97 -5.11
N MET A 30 -7.05 -6.08 -4.58
CA MET A 30 -6.31 -6.27 -3.34
C MET A 30 -5.91 -4.92 -2.75
N ILE A 31 -5.61 -4.91 -1.45
CA ILE A 31 -5.07 -3.74 -0.74
C ILE A 31 -3.65 -4.08 -0.26
N VAL A 32 -2.73 -3.15 -0.44
CA VAL A 32 -1.39 -3.17 0.14
C VAL A 32 -1.29 -2.03 1.16
N HIS A 33 -1.01 -2.36 2.42
CA HIS A 33 -0.71 -1.38 3.46
C HIS A 33 0.79 -1.37 3.75
N CYS A 34 1.42 -0.25 3.48
CA CYS A 34 2.89 -0.11 3.56
C CYS A 34 3.40 0.18 4.98
N GLY A 35 2.65 -0.18 6.03
CA GLY A 35 3.07 -0.08 7.44
C GLY A 35 2.52 1.12 8.20
N ASP A 36 2.79 1.14 9.51
CA ASP A 36 2.26 2.09 10.48
C ASP A 36 0.72 2.09 10.55
N ILE A 37 0.14 0.89 10.70
CA ILE A 37 -1.27 0.66 11.04
C ILE A 37 -1.52 1.04 12.50
N VAL A 38 -0.58 0.69 13.37
CA VAL A 38 -0.44 0.91 14.81
C VAL A 38 -1.26 -0.08 15.64
N SER A 39 -2.57 -0.19 15.48
CA SER A 39 -3.37 -1.05 16.35
C SER A 39 -4.28 -2.04 15.61
N PRO A 40 -4.69 -3.12 16.32
CA PRO A 40 -5.67 -4.08 15.83
C PRO A 40 -7.03 -3.46 15.44
N PHE A 41 -7.43 -2.35 16.06
CA PHE A 41 -8.68 -1.68 15.74
C PHE A 41 -8.67 -1.11 14.31
N THR A 42 -7.56 -0.49 13.92
CA THR A 42 -7.39 0.01 12.55
C THR A 42 -7.24 -1.16 11.58
N ALA A 43 -6.44 -2.17 11.91
CA ALA A 43 -6.28 -3.37 11.07
C ALA A 43 -7.62 -4.06 10.77
N SER A 44 -8.50 -4.18 11.77
CA SER A 44 -9.81 -4.83 11.61
C SER A 44 -10.74 -4.12 10.64
N LEU A 45 -10.57 -2.83 10.38
CA LEU A 45 -11.36 -2.11 9.36
C LEU A 45 -11.12 -2.67 7.96
N PHE A 46 -9.93 -3.22 7.70
CA PHE A 46 -9.57 -3.78 6.40
C PHE A 46 -10.15 -5.18 6.15
N ASP A 47 -10.88 -5.77 7.11
CA ASP A 47 -11.62 -7.03 6.91
C ASP A 47 -12.89 -6.81 6.09
N THR A 48 -12.74 -6.45 4.82
CA THR A 48 -13.83 -5.99 3.92
C THR A 48 -14.19 -6.97 2.82
N GLY A 49 -13.56 -8.14 2.78
CA GLY A 49 -13.67 -9.07 1.66
C GLY A 49 -12.62 -8.83 0.56
N ILE A 50 -11.93 -7.68 0.56
CA ILE A 50 -10.79 -7.41 -0.32
C ILE A 50 -9.53 -7.95 0.37
N PRO A 51 -8.70 -8.79 -0.28
CA PRO A 51 -7.45 -9.28 0.29
C PRO A 51 -6.53 -8.13 0.73
N LEU A 52 -6.00 -8.22 1.97
CA LEU A 52 -5.01 -7.29 2.50
C LEU A 52 -3.63 -7.93 2.58
N HIS A 53 -2.62 -7.23 2.06
CA HIS A 53 -1.21 -7.50 2.31
C HIS A 53 -0.61 -6.31 3.07
N ALA A 54 -0.10 -6.54 4.27
CA ALA A 54 0.49 -5.50 5.09
C ALA A 54 1.93 -5.82 5.46
N VAL A 55 2.79 -4.80 5.48
CA VAL A 55 4.12 -4.87 6.06
C VAL A 55 4.17 -4.10 7.37
N ARG A 56 5.20 -4.38 8.17
CA ARG A 56 5.42 -3.72 9.44
C ARG A 56 5.98 -2.31 9.25
N GLY A 57 5.37 -1.34 9.92
CA GLY A 57 5.95 -0.02 10.14
C GLY A 57 6.69 0.07 11.49
N ASN A 58 7.36 1.19 11.73
CA ASN A 58 8.13 1.39 12.95
C ASN A 58 7.26 1.65 14.20
N ASN A 59 6.00 2.04 14.02
CA ASN A 59 5.04 2.23 15.10
C ASN A 59 4.13 1.01 15.32
N ASP A 60 4.27 -0.05 14.55
CA ASP A 60 3.44 -1.24 14.64
C ASP A 60 3.86 -2.16 15.77
N GLY A 61 2.88 -2.63 16.56
CA GLY A 61 3.06 -3.69 17.55
C GLY A 61 3.14 -5.07 16.87
N GLU A 62 4.19 -5.85 17.16
CA GLU A 62 4.56 -7.04 16.37
C GLU A 62 3.47 -8.13 16.31
N TRP A 63 2.97 -8.59 17.45
CA TRP A 63 2.12 -9.79 17.52
C TRP A 63 0.64 -9.52 17.25
N ALA A 64 0.15 -8.36 17.65
CA ALA A 64 -1.28 -8.06 17.60
C ALA A 64 -1.78 -7.87 16.17
N LEU A 65 -1.00 -7.20 15.31
CA LEU A 65 -1.37 -6.97 13.91
C LEU A 65 -1.37 -8.26 13.09
N ALA A 66 -0.34 -9.09 13.26
CA ALA A 66 -0.27 -10.39 12.58
C ALA A 66 -1.50 -11.25 12.89
N SER A 67 -1.81 -11.43 14.20
CA SER A 67 -2.95 -12.25 14.61
C SER A 67 -4.30 -11.65 14.19
N THR A 68 -4.42 -10.32 14.12
CA THR A 68 -5.63 -9.67 13.64
C THR A 68 -5.84 -9.91 12.15
N ASN A 69 -4.82 -9.73 11.34
CA ASN A 69 -4.90 -9.94 9.90
C ASN A 69 -5.18 -11.41 9.55
N GLU A 70 -4.52 -12.35 10.23
CA GLU A 70 -4.77 -13.79 10.07
C GLU A 70 -6.18 -14.21 10.50
N GLY A 71 -6.81 -13.44 11.38
CA GLY A 71 -8.15 -13.67 11.92
C GLY A 71 -9.28 -13.01 11.14
N PHE A 72 -9.05 -12.46 9.94
CA PHE A 72 -10.10 -11.88 9.11
C PHE A 72 -11.18 -12.91 8.77
N GLU A 73 -12.45 -12.51 8.92
CA GLU A 73 -13.62 -13.36 8.71
C GLU A 73 -14.28 -13.12 7.35
N ASN A 74 -14.22 -11.90 6.83
CA ASN A 74 -14.86 -11.49 5.58
C ASN A 74 -13.91 -11.54 4.38
N GLY A 75 -12.61 -11.46 4.63
CA GLY A 75 -11.55 -11.46 3.62
C GLY A 75 -10.35 -12.28 4.03
N SER A 76 -9.22 -11.98 3.45
CA SER A 76 -7.93 -12.55 3.83
C SER A 76 -6.95 -11.43 4.16
N GLY A 77 -6.26 -11.57 5.28
CA GLY A 77 -5.18 -10.66 5.67
C GLY A 77 -3.87 -11.41 5.78
N THR A 78 -2.82 -10.86 5.18
CA THR A 78 -1.46 -11.38 5.30
C THR A 78 -0.55 -10.29 5.84
N TYR A 79 0.07 -10.55 7.00
CA TYR A 79 1.07 -9.67 7.59
C TYR A 79 2.46 -10.22 7.32
N HIS A 80 3.21 -9.56 6.44
CA HIS A 80 4.50 -10.06 5.92
C HIS A 80 5.70 -9.77 6.82
N GLY A 81 5.54 -9.05 7.93
CA GLY A 81 6.65 -8.56 8.72
C GLY A 81 7.35 -7.36 8.07
N GLU A 82 8.66 -7.35 7.98
CA GLU A 82 9.45 -6.17 7.57
C GLU A 82 9.26 -5.76 6.10
N SER A 83 9.02 -6.71 5.21
CA SER A 83 8.86 -6.47 3.78
C SER A 83 8.06 -7.58 3.10
N ALA A 84 7.51 -7.28 1.94
CA ALA A 84 6.87 -8.27 1.08
C ALA A 84 7.45 -8.23 -0.33
N HIS A 85 7.45 -9.39 -0.99
CA HIS A 85 7.56 -9.53 -2.43
C HIS A 85 6.26 -10.15 -2.93
N LEU A 86 5.55 -9.42 -3.76
CA LEU A 86 4.31 -9.86 -4.38
C LEU A 86 4.59 -10.05 -5.88
N SER A 87 4.38 -11.27 -6.39
CA SER A 87 4.48 -11.58 -7.81
C SER A 87 3.08 -11.88 -8.32
N LEU A 88 2.57 -11.04 -9.21
CA LEU A 88 1.20 -11.05 -9.67
C LEU A 88 1.16 -11.41 -11.15
N GLU A 89 0.24 -12.29 -11.55
CA GLU A 89 0.02 -12.61 -12.95
C GLU A 89 -0.48 -11.36 -13.71
N ASN A 90 0.20 -11.04 -14.82
CA ASN A 90 -0.18 -9.93 -15.67
C ASN A 90 -1.05 -10.43 -16.82
N HIS A 91 -2.35 -10.18 -16.74
CA HIS A 91 -3.31 -10.57 -17.78
C HIS A 91 -3.40 -9.57 -18.95
N ALA A 92 -2.64 -8.48 -18.93
CA ALA A 92 -2.66 -7.46 -19.98
C ALA A 92 -1.97 -7.89 -21.28
N ASN A 93 -1.10 -8.90 -21.24
CA ASN A 93 -0.43 -9.46 -22.40
C ASN A 93 -0.91 -10.88 -22.67
N GLU A 94 -1.41 -11.14 -23.87
CA GLU A 94 -1.78 -12.49 -24.36
C GLU A 94 -0.59 -13.48 -24.43
N SER A 95 0.63 -13.03 -24.13
CA SER A 95 1.83 -13.88 -24.00
C SER A 95 1.92 -14.35 -22.53
N SER A 96 1.64 -15.57 -22.33
CA SER A 96 1.20 -16.31 -21.15
C SER A 96 2.11 -16.37 -19.92
N ASP A 97 3.14 -15.59 -19.73
CA ASP A 97 4.06 -15.73 -18.57
C ASP A 97 4.62 -14.39 -18.05
N SER A 98 3.95 -13.25 -18.23
CA SER A 98 4.43 -12.00 -17.64
C SER A 98 3.86 -11.82 -16.24
N THR A 99 4.73 -11.69 -15.25
CA THR A 99 4.41 -11.27 -13.89
C THR A 99 4.66 -9.78 -13.73
N VAL A 100 3.98 -9.18 -12.75
CA VAL A 100 4.33 -7.88 -12.19
C VAL A 100 4.88 -8.13 -10.80
N ASP A 101 6.14 -7.77 -10.59
CA ASP A 101 6.85 -7.98 -9.35
C ASP A 101 6.90 -6.70 -8.52
N ILE A 102 6.40 -6.77 -7.29
CA ILE A 102 6.22 -5.62 -6.40
C ILE A 102 6.99 -5.85 -5.11
N ALA A 103 7.88 -4.93 -4.76
CA ALA A 103 8.45 -4.85 -3.43
C ALA A 103 7.58 -3.94 -2.56
N VAL A 104 7.34 -4.35 -1.31
CA VAL A 104 6.67 -3.53 -0.30
C VAL A 104 7.58 -3.42 0.91
N TYR A 105 7.91 -2.21 1.33
CA TYR A 105 8.77 -1.93 2.47
C TYR A 105 8.43 -0.59 3.10
N HIS A 106 8.19 -0.56 4.42
CA HIS A 106 7.76 0.69 5.08
C HIS A 106 8.78 1.82 5.02
N ARG A 107 10.08 1.53 4.90
CA ARG A 107 11.18 2.48 4.88
C ARG A 107 11.67 2.93 6.25
N THR A 108 12.28 2.03 6.99
CA THR A 108 13.14 2.41 8.12
C THR A 108 14.58 2.75 7.68
N SER A 109 14.90 2.55 6.37
CA SER A 109 16.22 2.83 5.79
C SER A 109 16.11 3.25 4.32
N GLU A 110 16.54 4.47 3.99
CA GLU A 110 16.69 4.96 2.61
C GLU A 110 17.53 4.03 1.75
N ARG A 111 18.66 3.58 2.27
CA ARG A 111 19.57 2.70 1.52
C ARG A 111 18.91 1.39 1.07
N LEU A 112 17.94 0.88 1.84
CA LEU A 112 17.20 -0.31 1.43
C LEU A 112 16.18 0.02 0.33
N VAL A 113 15.57 1.19 0.36
CA VAL A 113 14.68 1.65 -0.73
C VAL A 113 15.49 1.82 -2.00
N ASP A 114 16.64 2.50 -1.93
CA ASP A 114 17.54 2.66 -3.07
C ASP A 114 17.95 1.29 -3.64
N ALA A 115 18.35 0.35 -2.78
CA ALA A 115 18.72 -1.00 -3.20
C ALA A 115 17.58 -1.78 -3.87
N LEU A 116 16.34 -1.60 -3.41
CA LEU A 116 15.15 -2.21 -4.03
C LEU A 116 14.87 -1.61 -5.41
N LEU A 117 15.05 -0.31 -5.57
CA LEU A 117 14.88 0.38 -6.86
C LEU A 117 15.99 0.00 -7.85
N GLU A 118 17.25 -0.03 -7.39
CA GLU A 118 18.43 -0.29 -8.23
C GLU A 118 18.61 -1.76 -8.60
N CYS A 119 17.99 -2.72 -7.88
CA CYS A 119 18.23 -4.15 -8.11
C CYS A 119 17.66 -4.68 -9.43
N GLY A 120 16.75 -3.96 -10.07
CA GLY A 120 16.16 -4.33 -11.37
C GLY A 120 15.26 -5.58 -11.32
N GLN A 121 14.76 -5.95 -10.15
CA GLN A 121 13.89 -7.12 -9.96
C GLN A 121 12.41 -6.75 -9.78
N TYR A 122 12.11 -5.48 -9.57
CA TYR A 122 10.76 -5.03 -9.25
C TYR A 122 10.25 -4.03 -10.29
N ASP A 123 9.00 -4.21 -10.68
CA ASP A 123 8.27 -3.26 -11.50
C ASP A 123 7.78 -2.07 -10.67
N TYR A 124 7.38 -2.36 -9.42
CA TYR A 124 6.93 -1.35 -8.45
C TYR A 124 7.63 -1.55 -7.10
N VAL A 125 7.99 -0.43 -6.48
CA VAL A 125 8.44 -0.38 -5.06
C VAL A 125 7.45 0.50 -4.31
N LEU A 126 6.62 -0.14 -3.46
CA LEU A 126 5.61 0.53 -2.65
C LEU A 126 6.16 0.77 -1.25
N ARG A 127 6.04 1.97 -0.74
CA ARG A 127 6.55 2.34 0.59
C ARG A 127 5.66 3.33 1.34
N GLY A 128 6.01 3.60 2.60
CA GLY A 128 5.41 4.60 3.47
C GLY A 128 6.43 5.47 4.19
N HIS A 129 6.19 5.74 5.47
CA HIS A 129 7.06 6.38 6.45
C HIS A 129 7.35 7.88 6.23
N ALA A 130 7.58 8.32 5.01
CA ALA A 130 7.94 9.73 4.75
C ALA A 130 6.76 10.69 4.89
N HIS A 131 5.52 10.17 4.88
CA HIS A 131 4.28 10.97 4.85
C HIS A 131 4.23 11.96 3.67
N GLU A 132 5.04 11.74 2.66
CA GLU A 132 5.14 12.57 1.46
C GLU A 132 4.74 11.75 0.24
N GLN A 133 3.71 12.21 -0.46
CA GLN A 133 3.22 11.55 -1.65
C GLN A 133 4.28 11.62 -2.76
N THR A 134 4.64 10.47 -3.29
CA THR A 134 5.64 10.32 -4.37
C THR A 134 5.18 9.27 -5.37
N VAL A 135 5.23 9.60 -6.65
CA VAL A 135 5.09 8.65 -7.76
C VAL A 135 6.13 9.02 -8.81
N GLU A 136 7.16 8.21 -8.96
CA GLU A 136 8.26 8.50 -9.87
C GLU A 136 8.85 7.23 -10.48
N LEU A 137 9.44 7.34 -11.66
CA LEU A 137 10.20 6.27 -12.28
C LEU A 137 11.67 6.41 -11.85
N SER A 138 12.22 5.37 -11.22
CA SER A 138 13.61 5.31 -10.78
C SER A 138 14.21 3.97 -11.17
N ASP A 139 15.33 3.99 -11.90
CA ASP A 139 16.09 2.80 -12.32
C ASP A 139 15.28 1.68 -12.98
N GLY A 140 14.17 2.03 -13.63
CA GLY A 140 13.28 1.09 -14.31
C GLY A 140 12.12 0.59 -13.46
N SER A 141 12.09 0.89 -12.16
CA SER A 141 11.00 0.60 -11.25
C SER A 141 10.14 1.84 -10.99
N VAL A 142 8.84 1.67 -10.81
CA VAL A 142 7.95 2.76 -10.38
C VAL A 142 7.94 2.80 -8.84
N HIS A 143 8.48 3.85 -8.29
CA HIS A 143 8.50 4.14 -6.87
C HIS A 143 7.20 4.82 -6.45
N VAL A 144 6.48 4.25 -5.50
CA VAL A 144 5.20 4.77 -5.01
C VAL A 144 5.22 4.90 -3.50
N ASN A 145 5.08 6.12 -3.02
CA ASN A 145 4.65 6.42 -1.67
C ASN A 145 3.27 7.09 -1.75
N PRO A 146 2.19 6.47 -1.26
CA PRO A 146 0.87 7.10 -1.33
C PRO A 146 0.78 8.38 -0.49
N GLY A 147 1.72 8.57 0.42
CA GLY A 147 1.64 9.56 1.48
C GLY A 147 1.08 8.93 2.77
N GLY A 148 0.83 9.76 3.76
CA GLY A 148 0.28 9.32 5.04
C GLY A 148 -0.43 10.47 5.73
N LEU A 149 -0.72 10.32 7.01
CA LEU A 149 -1.23 11.42 7.82
C LEU A 149 -0.18 12.53 7.93
N PRO A 150 -0.57 13.81 7.77
CA PRO A 150 0.35 14.91 8.02
C PRO A 150 0.81 14.89 9.48
N ILE A 151 2.12 14.84 9.71
CA ILE A 151 2.69 14.83 11.07
C ILE A 151 2.47 16.17 11.76
N SER A 152 2.38 17.26 11.02
CA SER A 152 2.36 18.62 11.55
C SER A 152 0.97 19.21 11.81
N GLY A 153 -0.11 18.51 11.43
CA GLY A 153 -1.47 19.04 11.53
C GLY A 153 -1.75 20.26 10.65
N ALA A 154 -0.86 20.56 9.71
CA ALA A 154 -1.01 21.71 8.80
C ALA A 154 -1.89 21.37 7.59
N ASP A 155 -1.90 20.12 7.17
CA ASP A 155 -2.75 19.63 6.08
C ASP A 155 -3.62 18.48 6.62
N ASP A 156 -4.93 18.64 6.55
CA ASP A 156 -5.92 17.61 6.90
C ASP A 156 -6.12 16.62 5.74
N THR A 157 -5.13 16.48 4.86
CA THR A 157 -5.17 15.63 3.67
C THR A 157 -4.38 14.35 3.87
N TYR A 158 -4.99 13.24 3.47
CA TYR A 158 -4.42 11.92 3.38
C TYR A 158 -4.50 11.45 1.93
N HIS A 159 -3.50 10.74 1.46
CA HIS A 159 -3.52 10.24 0.10
C HIS A 159 -3.46 8.71 0.09
N VAL A 160 -4.14 8.12 -0.88
CA VAL A 160 -4.00 6.73 -1.26
C VAL A 160 -3.67 6.64 -2.74
N ALA A 161 -3.06 5.56 -3.16
CA ALA A 161 -2.76 5.31 -4.56
C ALA A 161 -3.48 4.05 -5.06
N ILE A 162 -3.80 4.03 -6.35
CA ILE A 162 -4.29 2.84 -7.04
C ILE A 162 -3.31 2.55 -8.18
N VAL A 163 -2.71 1.36 -8.13
CA VAL A 163 -1.81 0.86 -9.18
C VAL A 163 -2.62 -0.07 -10.08
N ASP A 164 -2.74 0.25 -11.36
CA ASP A 164 -3.42 -0.61 -12.34
C ASP A 164 -2.41 -1.39 -13.17
N THR A 165 -2.18 -2.65 -12.81
CA THR A 165 -1.22 -3.53 -13.49
C THR A 165 -1.72 -4.06 -14.83
N ASN A 166 -2.93 -3.68 -15.29
CA ASN A 166 -3.38 -3.96 -16.65
C ASN A 166 -2.74 -3.02 -17.69
N HIS A 167 -2.03 -2.01 -17.26
CA HIS A 167 -1.26 -1.10 -18.09
C HIS A 167 0.24 -1.46 -18.07
N ALA A 168 0.99 -0.91 -19.02
CA ALA A 168 2.43 -0.99 -18.96
C ALA A 168 2.98 -0.35 -17.69
N VAL A 169 4.06 -0.91 -17.14
CA VAL A 169 4.74 -0.37 -15.94
C VAL A 169 5.18 1.07 -16.22
N SER A 170 4.54 2.00 -15.58
CA SER A 170 4.79 3.44 -15.70
C SER A 170 4.12 4.22 -14.59
N THR A 171 4.50 5.47 -14.42
CA THR A 171 3.81 6.39 -13.50
C THR A 171 2.35 6.65 -13.89
N ASP A 172 2.00 6.54 -15.17
CA ASP A 172 0.63 6.71 -15.66
C ASP A 172 -0.32 5.56 -15.23
N ALA A 173 0.25 4.42 -14.83
CA ALA A 173 -0.52 3.31 -14.25
C ALA A 173 -0.89 3.55 -12.78
N VAL A 174 -0.42 4.64 -12.17
CA VAL A 174 -0.67 4.98 -10.77
C VAL A 174 -1.57 6.21 -10.68
N THR A 175 -2.71 6.07 -10.02
CA THR A 175 -3.62 7.19 -9.73
C THR A 175 -3.60 7.48 -8.24
N VAL A 176 -3.32 8.73 -7.87
CA VAL A 176 -3.37 9.18 -6.48
C VAL A 176 -4.72 9.83 -6.18
N HIS A 177 -5.30 9.48 -5.05
CA HIS A 177 -6.56 10.02 -4.55
C HIS A 177 -6.32 10.74 -3.24
N GLU A 178 -6.77 11.99 -3.16
CA GLU A 178 -6.78 12.77 -1.93
C GLU A 178 -7.99 12.40 -1.08
N ILE A 179 -7.76 12.23 0.22
CA ILE A 179 -8.79 11.97 1.23
C ILE A 179 -8.71 13.08 2.27
N SER A 180 -9.83 13.73 2.58
CA SER A 180 -9.89 14.80 3.56
C SER A 180 -10.58 14.36 4.84
N ALA A 181 -10.00 14.70 5.99
CA ALA A 181 -10.65 14.46 7.28
C ALA A 181 -11.97 15.25 7.46
N ASN A 182 -12.22 16.26 6.62
CA ASN A 182 -13.36 17.17 6.71
C ASN A 182 -14.55 16.79 5.82
N ASP A 183 -14.46 15.76 4.99
CA ASP A 183 -15.60 15.28 4.22
C ASP A 183 -16.59 14.55 5.14
N ASN A 184 -17.76 15.17 5.31
CA ASN A 184 -18.89 14.69 6.11
C ASN A 184 -19.79 13.77 5.30
#